data_879644828a42404b55bcc3dd2b041165
#
_entry.id   879644828a42404b55bcc3dd2b041165
#
_cell.length_a   1.000
_cell.length_b   1.000
_cell.length_c   1.000
_cell.angle_alpha   90.00
_cell.angle_beta   90.00
_cell.angle_gamma   90.00
#
_symmetry.space_group_name_H-M   'P 1'
#
loop_
_entity.id
_entity.type
_entity.pdbx_description
1 polymer ?
#
loop_
_entity_poly.entity_id
_entity_poly.type
_entity_poly.pdbx_seq_one_letter_code
_entity_poly.pdbx_strand_id
1 'polypeptide(L)'
;IEFMNEVHRVLKPKGIFYALTPGYPDQAAFVDPTHVNFITSKTHKYFTLPKLRAKAYGFKGSFKLSSRVKWIKVTNELEKNSFKKFLKSIFYFFLYKHRSHLMWKFECIK
;
A
#
# COMPACT_ATOMS: atom_id res chain seq x y z
N ILE A 1 -13.17 4.11 5.22
CA ILE A 1 -14.25 3.14 4.93
C ILE A 1 -15.00 3.54 3.68
N GLU A 2 -15.52 4.77 3.60
CA GLU A 2 -16.28 5.27 2.44
C GLU A 2 -15.54 5.10 1.12
N PHE A 3 -14.28 5.52 1.05
CA PHE A 3 -13.45 5.31 -0.13
C PHE A 3 -13.42 3.84 -0.60
N MET A 4 -13.24 2.90 0.31
CA MET A 4 -13.19 1.47 -0.03
C MET A 4 -14.57 0.91 -0.41
N ASN A 5 -15.65 1.47 0.10
CA ASN A 5 -17.00 1.17 -0.37
C ASN A 5 -17.21 1.61 -1.82
N GLU A 6 -16.75 2.82 -2.17
CA GLU A 6 -16.83 3.32 -3.56
C GLU A 6 -15.94 2.52 -4.51
N VAL A 7 -14.72 2.18 -4.11
CA VAL A 7 -13.84 1.30 -4.89
C VAL A 7 -14.56 -0.03 -5.19
N HIS A 8 -15.17 -0.62 -4.18
CA HIS A 8 -15.92 -1.87 -4.38
C HIS A 8 -17.14 -1.68 -5.28
N ARG A 9 -17.88 -0.58 -5.12
CA ARG A 9 -19.08 -0.28 -5.91
C ARG A 9 -18.78 -0.17 -7.40
N VAL A 10 -17.69 0.51 -7.78
CA VAL A 10 -17.36 0.79 -9.19
C VAL A 10 -16.65 -0.37 -9.89
N LEU A 11 -16.00 -1.26 -9.16
CA LEU A 11 -15.32 -2.40 -9.73
C LEU A 11 -16.31 -3.48 -10.18
N LYS A 12 -16.03 -4.04 -11.35
CA LYS A 12 -16.72 -5.26 -11.81
C LYS A 12 -16.35 -6.46 -10.92
N PRO A 13 -17.17 -7.53 -10.88
CA PRO A 13 -16.75 -8.81 -10.29
C PRO A 13 -15.38 -9.23 -10.85
N LYS A 14 -14.48 -9.68 -9.97
CA LYS A 14 -13.06 -10.01 -10.29
C LYS A 14 -12.21 -8.82 -10.74
N GLY A 15 -12.75 -7.59 -10.74
CA GLY A 15 -11.97 -6.38 -11.00
C GLY A 15 -10.85 -6.21 -9.98
N ILE A 16 -9.74 -5.61 -10.41
CA ILE A 16 -8.54 -5.46 -9.57
C ILE A 16 -8.45 -4.01 -9.07
N PHE A 17 -8.33 -3.85 -7.77
CA PHE A 17 -7.86 -2.63 -7.13
C PHE A 17 -6.36 -2.75 -6.88
N TYR A 18 -5.62 -1.85 -7.48
CA TYR A 18 -4.16 -1.73 -7.29
C TYR A 18 -3.83 -0.38 -6.66
N ALA A 19 -3.06 -0.40 -5.59
CA ALA A 19 -2.65 0.81 -4.90
C ALA A 19 -1.23 0.73 -4.36
N LEU A 20 -0.61 1.90 -4.26
CA LEU A 20 0.65 2.10 -3.56
C LEU A 20 0.41 3.11 -2.44
N THR A 21 0.81 2.76 -1.23
CA THR A 21 0.65 3.64 -0.07
C THR A 21 1.91 3.68 0.76
N PRO A 22 2.28 4.86 1.30
CA PRO A 22 3.28 4.89 2.36
C PRO A 22 2.86 3.99 3.52
N GLY A 23 3.79 3.33 4.16
CA GLY A 23 3.48 2.36 5.21
C GLY A 23 4.36 2.49 6.46
N TYR A 24 3.74 2.30 7.62
CA TYR A 24 4.47 2.17 8.88
C TYR A 24 5.42 0.94 8.81
N PRO A 25 6.65 1.00 9.31
CA PRO A 25 7.24 2.07 10.11
C PRO A 25 8.08 3.11 9.33
N ASP A 26 7.95 3.16 8.01
CA ASP A 26 8.76 4.07 7.22
C ASP A 26 8.40 5.54 7.48
N GLN A 27 9.41 6.40 7.49
CA GLN A 27 9.25 7.83 7.72
C GLN A 27 8.35 8.50 6.67
N ALA A 28 8.31 7.99 5.44
CA ALA A 28 7.45 8.50 4.38
C ALA A 28 5.94 8.49 4.75
N ALA A 29 5.54 7.61 5.68
CA ALA A 29 4.16 7.58 6.16
C ALA A 29 3.79 8.78 7.05
N PHE A 30 4.77 9.48 7.61
CA PHE A 30 4.57 10.48 8.65
C PHE A 30 5.07 11.89 8.28
N VAL A 31 5.99 11.99 7.32
CA VAL A 31 6.63 13.26 6.96
C VAL A 31 5.68 14.23 6.26
N ASP A 32 4.68 13.73 5.58
CA ASP A 32 3.69 14.53 4.88
C ASP A 32 2.52 14.86 5.81
N PRO A 33 2.28 16.16 6.13
CA PRO A 33 1.21 16.55 7.05
C PRO A 33 -0.21 16.25 6.53
N THR A 34 -0.35 15.94 5.24
CA THR A 34 -1.65 15.54 4.66
C THR A 34 -1.99 14.07 4.90
N HIS A 35 -1.05 13.26 5.37
CA HIS A 35 -1.29 11.86 5.70
C HIS A 35 -2.06 11.73 7.01
N VAL A 36 -3.34 11.38 6.90
CA VAL A 36 -4.25 11.22 8.05
C VAL A 36 -4.56 9.76 8.40
N ASN A 37 -4.16 8.82 7.55
CA ASN A 37 -4.37 7.38 7.78
C ASN A 37 -3.03 6.66 7.92
N PHE A 38 -2.91 5.89 8.99
CA PHE A 38 -1.72 5.06 9.22
C PHE A 38 -1.94 3.66 8.69
N ILE A 39 -1.10 3.26 7.73
CA ILE A 39 -1.23 2.00 7.00
C ILE A 39 -0.04 1.09 7.33
N THR A 40 -0.33 -0.16 7.64
CA THR A 40 0.66 -1.21 7.85
C THR A 40 0.44 -2.35 6.86
N SER A 41 1.41 -3.23 6.74
CA SER A 41 1.26 -4.44 5.90
C SER A 41 0.07 -5.34 6.29
N LYS A 42 -0.51 -5.14 7.47
CA LYS A 42 -1.67 -5.89 7.97
C LYS A 42 -3.01 -5.21 7.73
N THR A 43 -3.02 -3.95 7.27
CA THR A 43 -4.25 -3.16 7.06
C THR A 43 -5.20 -3.82 6.05
N HIS A 44 -4.68 -4.58 5.08
CA HIS A 44 -5.51 -5.32 4.12
C HIS A 44 -6.55 -6.23 4.79
N LYS A 45 -6.28 -6.77 5.98
CA LYS A 45 -7.20 -7.67 6.71
C LYS A 45 -8.53 -7.02 7.09
N TYR A 46 -8.60 -5.68 7.04
CA TYR A 46 -9.85 -4.96 7.23
C TYR A 46 -10.79 -5.14 6.04
N PHE A 47 -10.27 -5.23 4.82
CA PHE A 47 -11.03 -5.20 3.58
C PHE A 47 -11.05 -6.53 2.84
N THR A 48 -10.20 -7.49 3.23
CA THR A 48 -10.04 -8.76 2.52
C THR A 48 -10.49 -9.97 3.34
N LEU A 49 -10.98 -10.97 2.59
CA LEU A 49 -11.28 -12.30 3.15
C LEU A 49 -10.00 -12.95 3.75
N PRO A 50 -10.15 -13.78 4.76
CA PRO A 50 -11.40 -14.15 5.48
C PRO A 50 -11.77 -13.16 6.60
N LYS A 51 -10.95 -12.15 6.90
CA LYS A 51 -11.11 -11.33 8.11
C LYS A 51 -12.21 -10.27 8.00
N LEU A 52 -12.23 -9.48 6.93
CA LEU A 52 -13.20 -8.40 6.67
C LEU A 52 -13.55 -7.54 7.91
N ARG A 53 -12.53 -7.16 8.67
CA ARG A 53 -12.72 -6.46 9.96
C ARG A 53 -13.46 -5.11 9.83
N ALA A 54 -13.33 -4.46 8.66
CA ALA A 54 -13.98 -3.19 8.40
C ALA A 54 -15.52 -3.27 8.30
N LYS A 55 -16.09 -4.47 8.24
CA LYS A 55 -17.55 -4.65 8.30
C LYS A 55 -18.15 -4.09 9.58
N ALA A 56 -17.45 -4.20 10.69
CA ALA A 56 -17.86 -3.61 11.96
C ALA A 56 -17.94 -2.06 11.93
N TYR A 57 -17.31 -1.44 10.93
CA TYR A 57 -17.23 0.02 10.74
C TYR A 57 -17.97 0.51 9.48
N GLY A 58 -18.90 -0.29 8.96
CA GLY A 58 -19.74 0.10 7.81
C GLY A 58 -19.14 -0.21 6.43
N PHE A 59 -18.10 -1.04 6.33
CA PHE A 59 -17.66 -1.54 5.04
C PHE A 59 -18.63 -2.58 4.49
N LYS A 60 -19.18 -2.32 3.31
CA LYS A 60 -20.22 -3.16 2.67
C LYS A 60 -19.66 -4.15 1.68
N GLY A 61 -18.40 -3.92 1.23
CA GLY A 61 -17.78 -4.72 0.19
C GLY A 61 -17.11 -6.01 0.67
N SER A 62 -16.43 -6.66 -0.26
CA SER A 62 -15.57 -7.81 -0.01
C SER A 62 -14.48 -7.87 -1.06
N PHE A 63 -13.25 -8.04 -0.62
CA PHE A 63 -12.12 -8.25 -1.51
C PHE A 63 -11.38 -9.54 -1.14
N LYS A 64 -10.65 -10.06 -2.11
CA LYS A 64 -9.67 -11.12 -1.92
C LYS A 64 -8.29 -10.55 -2.20
N LEU A 65 -7.30 -10.97 -1.42
CA LEU A 65 -5.92 -10.61 -1.69
C LEU A 65 -5.43 -11.36 -2.93
N SER A 66 -5.18 -10.62 -4.02
CA SER A 66 -4.75 -11.20 -5.30
C SER A 66 -3.26 -11.56 -5.31
N SER A 67 -2.46 -10.86 -4.51
CA SER A 67 -1.05 -11.18 -4.28
C SER A 67 -0.64 -10.74 -2.89
N ARG A 68 0.45 -11.31 -2.35
CA ARG A 68 1.00 -10.83 -1.08
C ARG A 68 1.25 -9.33 -1.13
N VAL A 69 0.92 -8.65 -0.03
CA VAL A 69 1.33 -7.27 0.18
C VAL A 69 2.85 -7.21 0.16
N LYS A 70 3.39 -6.37 -0.70
CA LYS A 70 4.84 -6.23 -0.89
C LYS A 70 5.29 -4.84 -0.50
N TRP A 71 6.42 -4.78 0.15
CA TRP A 71 7.16 -3.54 0.30
C TRP A 71 7.92 -3.24 -0.97
N ILE A 72 7.83 -2.00 -1.43
CA ILE A 72 8.58 -1.49 -2.56
C ILE A 72 9.32 -0.22 -2.19
N LYS A 73 10.39 0.07 -2.91
CA LYS A 73 11.08 1.35 -2.86
C LYS A 73 10.55 2.22 -3.99
N VAL A 74 9.94 3.34 -3.64
CA VAL A 74 9.65 4.40 -4.61
C VAL A 74 10.88 5.27 -4.70
N THR A 75 11.59 5.21 -5.82
CA THR A 75 12.71 6.12 -6.10
C THR A 75 12.18 7.33 -6.83
N ASN A 76 12.47 8.53 -6.31
CA ASN A 76 12.28 9.75 -7.08
C ASN A 76 13.28 9.75 -8.23
N GLU A 77 12.80 9.71 -9.46
CA GLU A 77 13.62 9.69 -10.67
C GLU A 77 14.43 10.98 -10.93
N LEU A 78 14.39 11.95 -10.02
CA LEU A 78 15.04 13.25 -10.17
C LEU A 78 16.54 13.24 -9.91
N GLU A 79 17.14 12.16 -9.46
CA GLU A 79 18.59 12.06 -9.33
C GLU A 79 19.22 11.51 -10.62
N LYS A 80 19.52 12.40 -11.58
CA LYS A 80 20.13 12.09 -12.88
C LYS A 80 21.61 11.64 -12.81
N ASN A 81 22.19 11.44 -11.65
CA ASN A 81 23.62 11.09 -11.53
C ASN A 81 23.76 9.60 -11.17
N SER A 82 24.03 8.76 -12.20
CA SER A 82 24.03 7.30 -12.09
C SER A 82 25.05 6.76 -11.07
N PHE A 83 26.21 7.40 -10.90
CA PHE A 83 27.25 6.97 -9.97
C PHE A 83 26.89 7.28 -8.50
N LYS A 84 26.39 8.48 -8.21
CA LYS A 84 25.86 8.84 -6.89
C LYS A 84 24.63 8.00 -6.52
N LYS A 85 23.78 7.68 -7.50
CA LYS A 85 22.63 6.80 -7.32
C LYS A 85 23.06 5.37 -6.97
N PHE A 86 24.13 4.86 -7.62
CA PHE A 86 24.70 3.54 -7.35
C PHE A 86 25.32 3.46 -5.95
N LEU A 87 26.15 4.43 -5.54
CA LEU A 87 26.73 4.49 -4.21
C LEU A 87 25.67 4.68 -3.11
N LYS A 88 24.69 5.57 -3.31
CA LYS A 88 23.55 5.71 -2.42
C LYS A 88 22.74 4.42 -2.32
N SER A 89 22.51 3.74 -3.43
CA SER A 89 21.77 2.47 -3.47
C SER A 89 22.47 1.39 -2.64
N ILE A 90 23.79 1.25 -2.75
CA ILE A 90 24.59 0.31 -1.94
C ILE A 90 24.55 0.72 -0.46
N PHE A 91 24.78 2.00 -0.16
CA PHE A 91 24.80 2.53 1.20
C PHE A 91 23.42 2.39 1.88
N TYR A 92 22.35 2.71 1.16
CA TYR A 92 20.97 2.52 1.62
C TYR A 92 20.59 1.04 1.73
N PHE A 93 21.09 0.19 0.87
CA PHE A 93 20.87 -1.25 0.96
C PHE A 93 21.46 -1.84 2.24
N PHE A 94 22.63 -1.39 2.67
CA PHE A 94 23.30 -1.88 3.88
C PHE A 94 22.82 -1.23 5.18
N LEU A 95 22.50 0.09 5.18
CA LEU A 95 22.13 0.83 6.38
C LEU A 95 20.61 0.92 6.60
N TYR A 96 19.86 0.95 5.52
CA TYR A 96 18.42 1.08 5.56
C TYR A 96 17.81 0.13 4.53
N LYS A 97 17.17 -0.92 4.99
CA LYS A 97 16.23 -1.69 4.15
C LYS A 97 15.02 -0.81 3.85
N HIS A 98 15.18 0.28 3.12
CA HIS A 98 14.12 1.24 2.85
C HIS A 98 13.10 0.65 1.89
N ARG A 99 12.09 0.12 2.50
CA ARG A 99 10.83 -0.26 1.90
C ARG A 99 9.83 0.80 2.32
N SER A 100 9.69 1.85 1.51
CA SER A 100 8.91 3.05 1.89
C SER A 100 7.41 2.88 1.67
N HIS A 101 7.03 2.09 0.67
CA HIS A 101 5.64 1.95 0.23
C HIS A 101 5.20 0.50 0.22
N LEU A 102 3.92 0.32 0.51
CA LEU A 102 3.21 -0.95 0.41
C LEU A 102 2.45 -1.00 -0.92
N MET A 103 2.61 -2.09 -1.62
CA MET A 103 1.87 -2.41 -2.84
C MET A 103 0.71 -3.34 -2.51
N TRP A 104 -0.50 -2.91 -2.87
CA TRP A 104 -1.75 -3.61 -2.65
C TRP A 104 -2.33 -4.09 -3.97
N LYS A 105 -2.81 -5.31 -3.99
CA LYS A 105 -3.55 -5.83 -5.12
C LYS A 105 -4.71 -6.67 -4.62
N PHE A 106 -5.92 -6.11 -4.72
CA PHE A 106 -7.16 -6.74 -4.28
C PHE A 106 -8.04 -7.10 -5.47
N GLU A 107 -8.61 -8.28 -5.43
CA GLU A 107 -9.64 -8.72 -6.37
C GLU A 107 -11.02 -8.48 -5.76
N CYS A 108 -11.90 -7.81 -6.51
CA CYS A 108 -13.26 -7.52 -6.09
C CYS A 108 -14.10 -8.79 -6.09
N ILE A 109 -14.76 -9.07 -4.96
CA ILE A 109 -15.69 -10.18 -4.80
C ILE A 109 -17.11 -9.62 -4.79
N LYS A 110 -17.87 -10.02 -5.78
CA LYS A 110 -19.31 -9.73 -5.91
C LYS A 110 -20.07 -10.97 -6.29
#